data_bf46e687e5c8290c8c973ec84c4ea0fb
#
_entry.id   bf46e687e5c8290c8c973ec84c4ea0fb
#
_cell.length_a   1.000
_cell.length_b   1.000
_cell.length_c   1.000
_cell.angle_alpha   90.00
_cell.angle_beta   90.00
_cell.angle_gamma   90.00
#
_symmetry.space_group_name_H-M   'P 1'
#
loop_
_entity.id
_entity.type
_entity.pdbx_description
1 polymer ?
#
loop_
_entity_poly.entity_id
_entity_poly.type
_entity_poly.pdbx_seq_one_letter_code
_entity_poly.pdbx_strand_id
1 'polypeptide(L)' 'MSKFVSRFLKDESGATAIEYGLIVALIAVVIIAAVTTIGTKLNANFNTVAQKL' A
#
# COMPACT_ATOMS: atom_id res chain seq x y z
N MET A 1 9.63 25.00 -1.30
CA MET A 1 8.73 24.24 -2.15
C MET A 1 8.67 24.80 -3.55
N SER A 2 8.50 23.95 -4.52
CA SER A 2 8.40 24.41 -5.90
C SER A 2 7.07 25.13 -6.12
N LYS A 3 7.05 26.01 -7.12
CA LYS A 3 5.82 26.69 -7.50
C LYS A 3 4.74 25.69 -7.94
N PHE A 4 5.18 24.61 -8.52
CA PHE A 4 4.28 23.55 -8.97
C PHE A 4 3.49 22.95 -7.79
N VAL A 5 4.19 22.61 -6.72
CA VAL A 5 3.57 22.03 -5.55
C VAL A 5 2.62 23.01 -4.89
N SER A 6 3.04 24.28 -4.76
CA SER A 6 2.19 25.31 -4.17
C SER A 6 0.92 25.53 -4.97
N ARG A 7 1.05 25.57 -6.29
CA ARG A 7 -0.12 25.73 -7.17
C ARG A 7 -1.04 24.53 -7.07
N PHE A 8 -0.48 23.35 -7.02
CA PHE A 8 -1.23 22.11 -6.91
C PHE A 8 -2.03 22.06 -5.61
N LEU A 9 -1.42 22.45 -4.52
CA LEU A 9 -2.07 22.46 -3.21
C LEU A 9 -3.20 23.48 -3.11
N LYS A 10 -3.07 24.61 -3.84
CA LYS A 10 -4.09 25.64 -3.85
C LYS A 10 -5.27 25.29 -4.75
N ASP A 11 -5.07 24.39 -5.68
CA ASP A 11 -6.10 23.93 -6.58
C ASP A 11 -7.03 22.96 -5.84
N GLU A 12 -8.33 23.19 -5.93
CA GLU A 12 -9.31 22.31 -5.32
C GLU A 12 -9.20 20.89 -5.84
N SER A 13 -8.98 20.74 -7.14
CA SER A 13 -8.75 19.42 -7.75
C SER A 13 -7.48 18.78 -7.21
N GLY A 14 -6.44 19.59 -6.97
CA GLY A 14 -5.18 19.11 -6.42
C GLY A 14 -5.35 18.60 -5.00
N ALA A 15 -6.11 19.32 -4.17
CA ALA A 15 -6.37 18.92 -2.80
C ALA A 15 -7.14 17.60 -2.76
N THR A 16 -8.12 17.45 -3.65
CA THR A 16 -8.90 16.22 -3.74
C THR A 16 -8.01 15.04 -4.17
N ALA A 17 -7.12 15.26 -5.13
CA ALA A 17 -6.21 14.23 -5.60
C ALA A 17 -5.25 13.78 -4.49
N ILE A 18 -4.75 14.74 -3.69
CA ILE A 18 -3.88 14.42 -2.57
C ILE A 18 -4.62 13.60 -1.51
N GLU A 19 -5.84 14.01 -1.19
CA GLU A 19 -6.66 13.29 -0.23
C GLU A 19 -6.93 11.87 -0.68
N TYR A 20 -7.32 11.71 -1.94
CA TYR A 20 -7.55 10.40 -2.53
C TYR A 20 -6.27 9.55 -2.47
N GLY A 21 -5.15 10.13 -2.84
CA GLY A 21 -3.87 9.43 -2.80
C GLY A 21 -3.48 8.96 -1.42
N LEU A 22 -3.76 9.77 -0.40
CA LEU A 22 -3.48 9.39 1.00
C LEU A 22 -4.36 8.22 1.43
N ILE A 23 -5.63 8.25 1.07
CA ILE A 23 -6.54 7.17 1.39
C ILE A 23 -6.09 5.88 0.74
N VAL A 24 -5.75 5.93 -0.54
CA VAL A 24 -5.26 4.77 -1.28
C VAL A 24 -3.98 4.24 -0.67
N ALA A 25 -3.06 5.14 -0.28
CA ALA A 25 -1.80 4.75 0.33
C ALA A 25 -2.02 4.03 1.66
N LEU A 26 -2.94 4.51 2.48
CA LEU A 26 -3.25 3.86 3.75
C LEU A 26 -3.83 2.47 3.53
N ILE A 27 -4.73 2.34 2.57
CA ILE A 27 -5.31 1.05 2.24
C ILE A 27 -4.22 0.11 1.71
N ALA A 28 -3.34 0.60 0.86
CA ALA A 28 -2.25 -0.20 0.31
C ALA A 28 -1.33 -0.73 1.39
N VAL A 29 -0.99 0.10 2.38
CA VAL A 29 -0.12 -0.32 3.49
C VAL A 29 -0.77 -1.46 4.27
N VAL A 30 -2.06 -1.34 4.56
CA VAL A 30 -2.80 -2.37 5.29
C VAL A 30 -2.84 -3.68 4.49
N ILE A 31 -3.10 -3.57 3.20
CA ILE A 31 -3.19 -4.75 2.32
C ILE A 31 -1.82 -5.42 2.20
N ILE A 32 -0.76 -4.64 2.03
CA ILE A 32 0.60 -5.18 1.94
C ILE A 32 0.95 -5.94 3.21
N ALA A 33 0.63 -5.39 4.36
CA ALA A 33 0.88 -6.04 5.64
C ALA A 33 0.13 -7.38 5.74
N ALA A 34 -1.14 -7.38 5.35
CA ALA A 34 -1.96 -8.59 5.41
C ALA A 34 -1.45 -9.65 4.43
N VAL A 35 -1.14 -9.25 3.20
CA VAL A 35 -0.63 -10.17 2.18
C VAL A 35 0.72 -10.74 2.59
N THR A 36 1.57 -9.93 3.21
CA THR A 36 2.86 -10.38 3.70
C THR A 36 2.69 -11.47 4.77
N THR A 37 1.76 -11.27 5.69
CA THR A 37 1.47 -12.25 6.73
C THR A 37 0.94 -13.55 6.12
N ILE A 38 0.00 -13.45 5.18
CA ILE A 38 -0.55 -14.61 4.49
C ILE A 38 0.55 -15.33 3.73
N GLY A 39 1.39 -14.60 3.02
CA GLY A 39 2.49 -15.18 2.25
C GLY A 39 3.46 -15.94 3.13
N THR A 40 3.79 -15.40 4.29
CA THR A 40 4.68 -16.06 5.24
C THR A 40 4.09 -17.38 5.72
N LYS A 41 2.80 -17.37 6.06
CA LYS A 41 2.15 -18.58 6.54
C LYS A 41 1.99 -19.62 5.45
N LEU A 42 1.67 -19.21 4.24
CA LEU A 42 1.59 -20.11 3.11
C LEU A 42 2.94 -20.72 2.79
N ASN A 43 4.00 -19.93 2.83
CA ASN A 43 5.36 -20.42 2.61
C ASN A 43 5.72 -21.49 3.63
N ALA A 44 5.38 -21.28 4.89
CA ALA A 44 5.64 -22.26 5.94
C ALA A 44 4.85 -23.55 5.69
N ASN A 45 3.60 -23.41 5.25
CA ASN A 45 2.76 -24.57 4.96
C ASN A 45 3.32 -25.39 3.79
N PHE A 46 3.74 -24.72 2.72
CA PHE A 46 4.33 -25.39 1.58
C PHE A 46 5.66 -26.06 1.92
N ASN A 47 6.46 -25.43 2.77
CA ASN A 47 7.70 -26.03 3.23
C ASN A 47 7.43 -27.31 4.03
N THR A 48 6.41 -27.27 4.87
CA THR A 48 6.01 -28.45 5.65
C THR A 48 5.61 -29.59 4.73
N VAL A 49 4.82 -29.29 3.71
CA VAL A 49 4.39 -30.31 2.75
C VAL A 49 5.60 -30.86 1.99
N ALA A 50 6.50 -29.98 1.55
CA ALA A 50 7.70 -30.39 0.81
C ALA A 50 8.57 -31.34 1.64
N GLN A 51 8.69 -31.08 2.93
CA GLN A 51 9.50 -31.92 3.83
C GLN A 51 8.90 -33.31 4.01
N LYS A 52 7.60 -33.42 3.84
CA LYS A 52 6.92 -34.71 3.98
C LYS A 52 6.93 -35.53 2.68
N LEU A 53 7.29 -34.90 1.59
CA LEU A 53 7.43 -35.59 0.33
C LEU A 53 8.79 -36.24 0.22
#